data_044e0ae36063fe964deace5b03937cdd
#
_entry.id   044e0ae36063fe964deace5b03937cdd
#
_cell.length_a   1.000
_cell.length_b   1.000
_cell.length_c   1.000
_cell.angle_alpha   90.00
_cell.angle_beta   90.00
_cell.angle_gamma   90.00
#
_symmetry.space_group_name_H-M   'P 1'
#
loop_
_entity.id
_entity.type
_entity.pdbx_description
1 polymer ?
#
loop_
_entity_poly.entity_id
_entity_poly.type
_entity_poly.pdbx_seq_one_letter_code
_entity_poly.pdbx_strand_id
1 'polypeptide(L)'
;DRTIQRSIKGVEYISSSGPTLGSTPKDVLYSKGTMNLYHYRPLVDEIYRVPILIVMATTNRGYILDMVPGQSFIEFLLKKGYDVYMLDWTAPRPDEKSLRIEDYVLDFIPESIRRVQADSGETDVSVIGYCFGGVLSLLYGSTHLDGPMKNLVCFTTPIDFREMKLFQNFSDRRYFCLLYTSPSPRDR
;
A
#
# COMPACT_ATOMS: atom_id res chain seq x y z
N ASP A 1 0.82 42.34 0.65
CA ASP A 1 -0.45 41.86 1.19
C ASP A 1 -0.49 40.34 1.13
N ARG A 2 -0.59 39.68 2.32
CA ARG A 2 -0.55 38.21 2.44
C ARG A 2 -1.65 37.48 1.64
N THR A 3 -2.78 38.15 1.47
CA THR A 3 -3.94 37.59 0.74
C THR A 3 -3.65 37.50 -0.75
N ILE A 4 -3.07 38.55 -1.33
CA ILE A 4 -2.71 38.60 -2.75
C ILE A 4 -1.61 37.53 -3.03
N GLN A 5 -0.60 37.41 -2.17
CA GLN A 5 0.43 36.39 -2.31
C GLN A 5 -0.09 34.96 -2.21
N ARG A 6 -1.08 34.71 -1.34
CA ARG A 6 -1.76 33.41 -1.25
C ARG A 6 -2.57 33.10 -2.50
N SER A 7 -3.26 34.11 -3.05
CA SER A 7 -4.03 33.94 -4.30
C SER A 7 -3.12 33.68 -5.50
N ILE A 8 -1.99 34.40 -5.60
CA ILE A 8 -0.99 34.15 -6.66
C ILE A 8 -0.42 32.72 -6.57
N LYS A 9 -0.02 32.30 -5.35
CA LYS A 9 0.45 30.92 -5.14
C LYS A 9 -0.63 29.88 -5.43
N GLY A 10 -1.89 30.19 -5.14
CA GLY A 10 -3.02 29.32 -5.48
C GLY A 10 -3.21 29.16 -7.00
N VAL A 11 -3.10 30.26 -7.75
CA VAL A 11 -3.19 30.25 -9.21
C VAL A 11 -1.98 29.55 -9.83
N GLU A 12 -0.78 29.79 -9.34
CA GLU A 12 0.43 29.06 -9.74
C GLU A 12 0.31 27.55 -9.47
N TYR A 13 -0.25 27.14 -8.34
CA TYR A 13 -0.49 25.75 -8.02
C TYR A 13 -1.51 25.10 -8.95
N ILE A 14 -2.58 25.82 -9.32
CA ILE A 14 -3.62 25.32 -10.24
C ILE A 14 -3.11 25.30 -11.70
N SER A 15 -2.23 26.23 -12.08
CA SER A 15 -1.66 26.32 -13.44
C SER A 15 -0.42 25.46 -13.63
N SER A 16 0.26 25.07 -12.57
CA SER A 16 1.33 24.07 -12.65
C SER A 16 0.72 22.71 -12.96
N SER A 17 1.31 21.99 -13.90
CA SER A 17 1.07 20.55 -14.06
C SER A 17 1.13 19.95 -12.68
N GLY A 18 0.05 19.31 -12.20
CA GLY A 18 -0.06 18.86 -10.82
C GLY A 18 1.17 18.05 -10.38
N PRO A 19 1.51 18.05 -9.09
CA PRO A 19 2.72 17.38 -8.62
C PRO A 19 2.71 15.93 -9.12
N THR A 20 3.81 15.48 -9.69
CA THR A 20 3.98 14.10 -10.14
C THR A 20 4.07 13.21 -8.90
N LEU A 21 2.92 12.63 -8.51
CA LEU A 21 2.84 11.72 -7.38
C LEU A 21 3.50 10.39 -7.73
N GLY A 22 4.16 9.77 -6.74
CA GLY A 22 4.80 8.48 -6.93
C GLY A 22 5.98 8.52 -7.87
N SER A 23 6.73 9.64 -7.87
CA SER A 23 7.78 9.93 -8.83
C SER A 23 9.13 9.28 -8.51
N THR A 24 9.31 8.67 -7.33
CA THR A 24 10.54 7.97 -6.99
C THR A 24 10.77 6.83 -7.98
N PRO A 25 11.95 6.77 -8.65
CA PRO A 25 12.22 5.78 -9.68
C PRO A 25 12.06 4.35 -9.17
N LYS A 26 11.28 3.57 -9.91
CA LYS A 26 11.00 2.15 -9.60
C LYS A 26 10.80 1.34 -10.87
N ASP A 27 11.05 0.06 -10.74
CA ASP A 27 10.81 -0.92 -11.78
C ASP A 27 9.67 -1.85 -11.36
N VAL A 28 8.90 -2.36 -12.32
CA VAL A 28 7.88 -3.38 -12.06
C VAL A 28 8.60 -4.72 -12.01
N LEU A 29 8.76 -5.29 -10.81
CA LEU A 29 9.39 -6.59 -10.64
C LEU A 29 8.44 -7.73 -11.04
N TYR A 30 7.16 -7.61 -10.68
CA TYR A 30 6.14 -8.60 -10.99
C TYR A 30 4.75 -7.98 -11.02
N SER A 31 3.87 -8.54 -11.87
CA SER A 31 2.46 -8.13 -11.95
C SER A 31 1.59 -9.34 -12.23
N LYS A 32 0.48 -9.47 -11.48
CA LYS A 32 -0.53 -10.54 -11.66
C LYS A 32 -1.90 -10.00 -11.29
N GLY A 33 -2.77 -9.86 -12.29
CA GLY A 33 -4.11 -9.30 -12.06
C GLY A 33 -4.05 -7.89 -11.47
N THR A 34 -4.66 -7.71 -10.31
CA THR A 34 -4.68 -6.45 -9.57
C THR A 34 -3.38 -6.16 -8.82
N MET A 35 -2.52 -7.16 -8.62
CA MET A 35 -1.29 -7.07 -7.87
C MET A 35 -0.14 -6.51 -8.71
N ASN A 36 0.59 -5.53 -8.18
CA ASN A 36 1.85 -5.04 -8.73
C ASN A 36 2.92 -5.01 -7.65
N LEU A 37 4.06 -5.62 -7.91
CA LEU A 37 5.24 -5.58 -7.08
C LEU A 37 6.28 -4.68 -7.73
N TYR A 38 6.64 -3.61 -7.04
CA TYR A 38 7.65 -2.65 -7.47
C TYR A 38 8.93 -2.84 -6.68
N HIS A 39 10.08 -2.61 -7.35
CA HIS A 39 11.37 -2.43 -6.72
C HIS A 39 11.82 -0.99 -6.96
N TYR A 40 12.07 -0.24 -5.90
CA TYR A 40 12.55 1.13 -5.97
C TYR A 40 14.05 1.16 -6.17
N ARG A 41 14.52 2.00 -7.10
CA ARG A 41 15.95 2.12 -7.39
C ARG A 41 16.68 2.75 -6.22
N PRO A 42 17.77 2.14 -5.71
CA PRO A 42 18.56 2.70 -4.63
C PRO A 42 19.02 4.14 -4.93
N LEU A 43 19.05 4.97 -3.91
CA LEU A 43 19.54 6.37 -4.00
C LEU A 43 20.92 6.54 -3.38
N VAL A 44 21.52 5.48 -2.85
CA VAL A 44 22.85 5.42 -2.25
C VAL A 44 23.59 4.17 -2.72
N ASP A 45 24.91 4.18 -2.67
CA ASP A 45 25.76 3.09 -3.18
C ASP A 45 25.75 1.88 -2.24
N GLU A 46 25.64 2.12 -0.92
CA GLU A 46 25.60 1.05 0.08
C GLU A 46 24.18 0.88 0.63
N ILE A 47 23.65 -0.33 0.52
CA ILE A 47 22.32 -0.68 1.01
C ILE A 47 22.39 -1.76 2.07
N TYR A 48 21.42 -1.75 2.98
CA TYR A 48 21.24 -2.83 3.96
C TYR A 48 20.82 -4.11 3.27
N ARG A 49 21.35 -5.23 3.73
CA ARG A 49 21.14 -6.55 3.13
C ARG A 49 19.67 -7.00 3.17
N VAL A 50 19.01 -6.85 4.32
CA VAL A 50 17.64 -7.33 4.49
C VAL A 50 16.66 -6.34 3.84
N PRO A 51 15.98 -6.74 2.75
CA PRO A 51 15.07 -5.87 2.04
C PRO A 51 13.80 -5.57 2.86
N ILE A 52 13.17 -4.45 2.53
CA ILE A 52 11.87 -4.04 3.07
C ILE A 52 10.81 -4.24 2.00
N LEU A 53 9.79 -5.04 2.31
CA LEU A 53 8.57 -5.14 1.51
C LEU A 53 7.45 -4.33 2.17
N ILE A 54 6.99 -3.28 1.51
CA ILE A 54 5.82 -2.51 1.93
C ILE A 54 4.58 -3.15 1.33
N VAL A 55 3.64 -3.56 2.18
CA VAL A 55 2.34 -4.10 1.77
C VAL A 55 1.29 -3.02 1.93
N MET A 56 0.75 -2.54 0.81
CA MET A 56 -0.26 -1.49 0.78
C MET A 56 -1.64 -2.01 1.15
N ALA A 57 -2.52 -1.11 1.61
CA ALA A 57 -3.93 -1.40 1.75
C ALA A 57 -4.60 -1.52 0.37
N THR A 58 -5.57 -2.42 0.24
CA THR A 58 -6.35 -2.58 -1.00
C THR A 58 -7.21 -1.36 -1.35
N THR A 59 -7.42 -0.46 -0.39
CA THR A 59 -8.22 0.77 -0.51
C THR A 59 -7.41 2.01 -0.85
N ASN A 60 -6.09 1.94 -0.78
CA ASN A 60 -5.17 3.06 -1.02
C ASN A 60 -4.19 2.72 -2.15
N ARG A 61 -3.55 3.75 -2.70
CA ARG A 61 -2.51 3.62 -3.73
C ARG A 61 -1.13 3.86 -3.13
N GLY A 62 -0.12 3.18 -3.66
CA GLY A 62 1.27 3.29 -3.20
C GLY A 62 1.83 4.70 -3.20
N TYR A 63 1.37 5.59 -4.10
CA TYR A 63 1.81 6.97 -4.14
C TYR A 63 1.56 7.76 -2.84
N ILE A 64 0.66 7.31 -1.96
CA ILE A 64 0.42 7.97 -0.66
C ILE A 64 1.67 7.95 0.23
N LEU A 65 2.54 6.96 0.04
CA LEU A 65 3.84 6.88 0.71
C LEU A 65 4.97 7.50 -0.13
N ASP A 66 4.65 7.96 -1.35
CA ASP A 66 5.60 8.54 -2.31
C ASP A 66 4.99 9.80 -2.94
N MET A 67 4.63 10.78 -2.10
CA MET A 67 3.86 11.95 -2.52
C MET A 67 4.63 12.82 -3.52
N VAL A 68 5.65 13.53 -3.04
CA VAL A 68 6.47 14.44 -3.85
C VAL A 68 7.91 14.40 -3.33
N PRO A 69 8.91 14.81 -4.13
CA PRO A 69 10.30 14.91 -3.68
C PRO A 69 10.42 15.70 -2.38
N GLY A 70 11.15 15.14 -1.41
CA GLY A 70 11.31 15.70 -0.06
C GLY A 70 10.15 15.46 0.91
N GLN A 71 9.02 14.92 0.45
CA GLN A 71 7.87 14.50 1.27
C GLN A 71 7.45 13.06 0.92
N SER A 72 8.41 12.22 0.59
CA SER A 72 8.23 10.82 0.29
C SER A 72 8.83 9.96 1.39
N PHE A 73 8.04 9.07 1.96
CA PHE A 73 8.51 8.07 2.90
C PHE A 73 9.44 7.05 2.21
N ILE A 74 9.13 6.72 0.97
CA ILE A 74 9.97 5.85 0.14
C ILE A 74 11.33 6.48 -0.07
N GLU A 75 11.38 7.74 -0.53
CA GLU A 75 12.64 8.48 -0.72
C GLU A 75 13.47 8.55 0.57
N PHE A 76 12.79 8.74 1.71
CA PHE A 76 13.43 8.73 3.03
C PHE A 76 14.12 7.39 3.31
N LEU A 77 13.44 6.27 3.10
CA LEU A 77 13.99 4.93 3.31
C LEU A 77 15.19 4.67 2.38
N LEU A 78 15.06 5.00 1.10
CA LEU A 78 16.13 4.83 0.11
C LEU A 78 17.38 5.66 0.46
N LYS A 79 17.19 6.91 0.89
CA LYS A 79 18.30 7.79 1.36
C LYS A 79 18.97 7.27 2.64
N LYS A 80 18.26 6.43 3.41
CA LYS A 80 18.81 5.75 4.59
C LYS A 80 19.47 4.41 4.25
N GLY A 81 19.53 4.03 2.99
CA GLY A 81 20.19 2.81 2.53
C GLY A 81 19.32 1.56 2.63
N TYR A 82 18.00 1.69 2.77
CA TYR A 82 17.14 0.53 2.71
C TYR A 82 16.85 0.13 1.27
N ASP A 83 16.83 -1.18 1.02
CA ASP A 83 16.37 -1.79 -0.22
C ASP A 83 14.85 -1.95 -0.15
N VAL A 84 14.10 -1.23 -0.99
CA VAL A 84 12.66 -1.02 -0.82
C VAL A 84 11.87 -1.61 -1.97
N TYR A 85 10.97 -2.51 -1.61
CA TYR A 85 9.95 -3.10 -2.48
C TYR A 85 8.56 -2.65 -2.01
N MET A 86 7.61 -2.58 -2.94
CA MET A 86 6.23 -2.25 -2.61
C MET A 86 5.26 -3.16 -3.35
N LEU A 87 4.41 -3.82 -2.58
CA LEU A 87 3.24 -4.53 -3.08
C LEU A 87 2.06 -3.58 -3.07
N ASP A 88 1.63 -3.15 -4.25
CA ASP A 88 0.52 -2.22 -4.48
C ASP A 88 -0.59 -2.89 -5.28
N TRP A 89 -1.79 -2.36 -5.20
CA TRP A 89 -2.99 -2.92 -5.80
C TRP A 89 -3.63 -1.95 -6.80
N THR A 90 -3.99 -2.44 -7.98
CA THR A 90 -4.91 -1.73 -8.86
C THR A 90 -6.36 -2.04 -8.47
N ALA A 91 -7.32 -1.31 -9.01
CA ALA A 91 -8.73 -1.68 -8.82
C ALA A 91 -8.97 -3.09 -9.39
N PRO A 92 -9.67 -3.98 -8.66
CA PRO A 92 -10.00 -5.30 -9.15
C PRO A 92 -10.76 -5.23 -10.48
N ARG A 93 -10.43 -6.14 -11.39
CA ARG A 93 -11.10 -6.27 -12.67
C ARG A 93 -12.43 -7.04 -12.52
N PRO A 94 -13.34 -6.97 -13.50
CA PRO A 94 -14.60 -7.73 -13.44
C PRO A 94 -14.42 -9.24 -13.27
N ASP A 95 -13.33 -9.81 -13.81
CA ASP A 95 -12.95 -11.22 -13.70
C ASP A 95 -12.37 -11.58 -12.34
N GLU A 96 -11.94 -10.58 -11.57
CA GLU A 96 -11.37 -10.73 -10.21
C GLU A 96 -12.40 -10.53 -9.08
N LYS A 97 -13.70 -10.47 -9.40
CA LYS A 97 -14.79 -10.27 -8.42
C LYS A 97 -14.89 -11.34 -7.33
N SER A 98 -14.24 -12.48 -7.52
CA SER A 98 -14.19 -13.61 -6.58
C SER A 98 -13.00 -13.56 -5.63
N LEU A 99 -12.10 -12.56 -5.73
CA LEU A 99 -10.97 -12.41 -4.82
C LEU A 99 -11.43 -12.30 -3.37
N ARG A 100 -10.78 -13.07 -2.50
CA ARG A 100 -11.02 -13.14 -1.06
C ARG A 100 -9.76 -12.73 -0.30
N ILE A 101 -9.90 -12.53 1.00
CA ILE A 101 -8.75 -12.23 1.87
C ILE A 101 -7.70 -13.34 1.80
N GLU A 102 -8.15 -14.59 1.68
CA GLU A 102 -7.26 -15.75 1.53
C GLU A 102 -6.33 -15.63 0.32
N ASP A 103 -6.80 -15.10 -0.81
CA ASP A 103 -5.98 -14.92 -2.01
C ASP A 103 -4.84 -13.92 -1.77
N TYR A 104 -5.11 -12.85 -1.01
CA TYR A 104 -4.09 -11.89 -0.63
C TYR A 104 -3.05 -12.48 0.33
N VAL A 105 -3.51 -13.24 1.33
CA VAL A 105 -2.67 -13.77 2.41
C VAL A 105 -1.89 -15.01 1.99
N LEU A 106 -2.52 -15.91 1.22
CA LEU A 106 -1.96 -17.23 0.90
C LEU A 106 -1.36 -17.35 -0.51
N ASP A 107 -1.63 -16.37 -1.40
CA ASP A 107 -1.07 -16.34 -2.76
C ASP A 107 -0.24 -15.07 -3.02
N PHE A 108 -0.83 -13.87 -2.91
CA PHE A 108 -0.17 -12.65 -3.36
C PHE A 108 1.00 -12.22 -2.47
N ILE A 109 0.85 -12.24 -1.14
CA ILE A 109 1.95 -11.90 -0.23
C ILE A 109 3.08 -12.93 -0.30
N PRO A 110 2.84 -14.25 -0.21
CA PRO A 110 3.90 -15.26 -0.38
C PRO A 110 4.63 -15.15 -1.71
N GLU A 111 3.90 -14.93 -2.82
CA GLU A 111 4.52 -14.74 -4.14
C GLU A 111 5.41 -13.50 -4.16
N SER A 112 4.93 -12.38 -3.58
CA SER A 112 5.71 -11.14 -3.49
C SER A 112 7.00 -11.34 -2.69
N ILE A 113 6.91 -11.97 -1.53
CA ILE A 113 8.08 -12.27 -0.69
C ILE A 113 9.08 -13.16 -1.45
N ARG A 114 8.61 -14.20 -2.13
CA ARG A 114 9.46 -15.07 -2.92
C ARG A 114 10.17 -14.34 -4.07
N ARG A 115 9.48 -13.36 -4.70
CA ARG A 115 10.09 -12.51 -5.74
C ARG A 115 11.13 -11.57 -5.16
N VAL A 116 10.85 -10.97 -4.01
CA VAL A 116 11.82 -10.12 -3.29
C VAL A 116 13.06 -10.91 -2.92
N GLN A 117 12.91 -12.14 -2.38
CA GLN A 117 14.04 -13.01 -2.06
C GLN A 117 14.88 -13.35 -3.30
N ALA A 118 14.23 -13.67 -4.43
CA ALA A 118 14.91 -14.01 -5.68
C ALA A 118 15.67 -12.82 -6.28
N ASP A 119 15.13 -11.60 -6.15
CA ASP A 119 15.71 -10.36 -6.69
C ASP A 119 16.85 -9.85 -5.81
N SER A 120 16.63 -9.79 -4.48
CA SER A 120 17.64 -9.31 -3.52
C SER A 120 18.75 -10.34 -3.22
N GLY A 121 18.50 -11.62 -3.42
CA GLY A 121 19.38 -12.72 -3.02
C GLY A 121 19.36 -13.02 -1.51
N GLU A 122 18.49 -12.35 -0.74
CA GLU A 122 18.37 -12.53 0.71
C GLU A 122 17.23 -13.50 1.07
N THR A 123 17.42 -14.26 2.16
CA THR A 123 16.40 -15.19 2.66
C THR A 123 15.36 -14.52 3.54
N ASP A 124 15.76 -13.50 4.27
CA ASP A 124 14.93 -12.78 5.22
C ASP A 124 14.35 -11.51 4.56
N VAL A 125 13.10 -11.18 4.86
CA VAL A 125 12.40 -9.98 4.39
C VAL A 125 11.78 -9.26 5.58
N SER A 126 12.02 -7.96 5.73
CA SER A 126 11.29 -7.12 6.67
C SER A 126 10.03 -6.58 6.00
N VAL A 127 8.90 -6.62 6.68
CA VAL A 127 7.61 -6.19 6.13
C VAL A 127 7.11 -4.93 6.85
N ILE A 128 6.66 -3.95 6.07
CA ILE A 128 5.89 -2.80 6.58
C ILE A 128 4.48 -2.93 6.04
N GLY A 129 3.52 -3.26 6.90
CA GLY A 129 2.12 -3.33 6.51
C GLY A 129 1.42 -1.99 6.74
N TYR A 130 0.99 -1.31 5.68
CA TYR A 130 0.30 -0.04 5.76
C TYR A 130 -1.22 -0.21 5.83
N CYS A 131 -1.86 0.31 6.87
CA CYS A 131 -3.30 0.27 7.10
C CYS A 131 -3.82 -1.19 7.00
N PHE A 132 -4.75 -1.49 6.11
CA PHE A 132 -5.25 -2.86 5.89
C PHE A 132 -4.17 -3.83 5.39
N GLY A 133 -3.12 -3.33 4.72
CA GLY A 133 -1.93 -4.13 4.39
C GLY A 133 -1.23 -4.69 5.63
N GLY A 134 -1.29 -3.98 6.77
CA GLY A 134 -0.82 -4.49 8.05
C GLY A 134 -1.66 -5.66 8.57
N VAL A 135 -2.99 -5.61 8.39
CA VAL A 135 -3.87 -6.74 8.74
C VAL A 135 -3.52 -7.97 7.89
N LEU A 136 -3.37 -7.80 6.58
CA LEU A 136 -2.99 -8.88 5.67
C LEU A 136 -1.62 -9.48 6.05
N SER A 137 -0.65 -8.62 6.41
CA SER A 137 0.68 -9.05 6.82
C SER A 137 0.68 -9.79 8.16
N LEU A 138 -0.17 -9.39 9.12
CA LEU A 138 -0.37 -10.11 10.39
C LEU A 138 -0.98 -11.49 10.15
N LEU A 139 -2.00 -11.58 9.29
CA LEU A 139 -2.62 -12.85 8.92
C LEU A 139 -1.59 -13.77 8.22
N TYR A 140 -0.79 -13.23 7.30
CA TYR A 140 0.30 -13.99 6.69
C TYR A 140 1.28 -14.50 7.74
N GLY A 141 1.79 -13.63 8.63
CA GLY A 141 2.74 -14.03 9.67
C GLY A 141 2.17 -15.07 10.63
N SER A 142 0.87 -15.01 10.94
CA SER A 142 0.22 -16.00 11.80
C SER A 142 0.09 -17.38 11.18
N THR A 143 0.08 -17.46 9.85
CA THR A 143 -0.01 -18.72 9.10
C THR A 143 1.35 -19.25 8.65
N HIS A 144 2.42 -18.45 8.74
CA HIS A 144 3.77 -18.78 8.30
C HIS A 144 4.80 -18.44 9.38
N LEU A 145 4.70 -19.10 10.55
CA LEU A 145 5.51 -18.80 11.73
C LEU A 145 7.02 -18.96 11.51
N ASP A 146 7.42 -19.93 10.70
CA ASP A 146 8.81 -20.19 10.32
C ASP A 146 9.15 -19.61 8.94
N GLY A 147 8.34 -18.68 8.47
CA GLY A 147 8.49 -18.03 7.16
C GLY A 147 9.61 -17.00 7.10
N PRO A 148 9.88 -16.46 5.91
CA PRO A 148 10.96 -15.51 5.66
C PRO A 148 10.71 -14.10 6.22
N MET A 149 9.53 -13.82 6.76
CA MET A 149 9.22 -12.52 7.36
C MET A 149 9.96 -12.36 8.69
N LYS A 150 11.08 -11.64 8.66
CA LYS A 150 11.95 -11.42 9.82
C LYS A 150 11.38 -10.43 10.83
N ASN A 151 10.85 -9.33 10.33
CA ASN A 151 10.28 -8.25 11.11
C ASN A 151 8.96 -7.80 10.47
N LEU A 152 8.03 -7.37 11.32
CA LEU A 152 6.79 -6.75 10.88
C LEU A 152 6.58 -5.41 11.58
N VAL A 153 6.43 -4.35 10.80
CA VAL A 153 6.01 -3.03 11.27
C VAL A 153 4.58 -2.79 10.82
N CYS A 154 3.67 -2.64 11.78
CA CYS A 154 2.27 -2.30 11.53
C CYS A 154 2.11 -0.78 11.54
N PHE A 155 1.91 -0.18 10.37
CA PHE A 155 1.80 1.26 10.17
C PHE A 155 0.33 1.65 10.01
N THR A 156 -0.24 2.33 11.02
CA THR A 156 -1.67 2.70 11.07
C THR A 156 -2.64 1.53 10.85
N THR A 157 -2.29 0.35 11.36
CA THR A 157 -3.03 -0.89 11.12
C THR A 157 -4.27 -0.98 12.04
N PRO A 158 -5.48 -1.16 11.49
CA PRO A 158 -6.70 -1.31 12.29
C PRO A 158 -6.81 -2.76 12.83
N ILE A 159 -6.42 -2.98 14.08
CA ILE A 159 -6.42 -4.33 14.70
C ILE A 159 -7.74 -4.61 15.42
N ASP A 160 -8.24 -3.64 16.20
CA ASP A 160 -9.50 -3.79 16.92
C ASP A 160 -10.56 -2.83 16.42
N PHE A 161 -11.45 -3.34 15.59
CA PHE A 161 -12.56 -2.57 15.02
C PHE A 161 -13.64 -2.19 16.04
N ARG A 162 -13.66 -2.81 17.23
CA ARG A 162 -14.60 -2.48 18.30
C ARG A 162 -14.33 -1.10 18.88
N GLU A 163 -13.12 -0.63 18.82
CA GLU A 163 -12.74 0.72 19.25
C GLU A 163 -13.02 1.80 18.18
N MET A 164 -13.35 1.39 16.97
CA MET A 164 -13.64 2.31 15.85
C MET A 164 -15.13 2.65 15.82
N LYS A 165 -15.60 3.47 16.78
CA LYS A 165 -17.01 3.83 16.97
C LYS A 165 -17.71 4.33 15.69
N LEU A 166 -17.01 5.08 14.85
CA LEU A 166 -17.56 5.57 13.57
C LEU A 166 -17.87 4.40 12.62
N PHE A 167 -16.97 3.41 12.52
CA PHE A 167 -17.20 2.21 11.72
C PHE A 167 -18.31 1.33 12.27
N GLN A 168 -18.47 1.26 13.60
CA GLN A 168 -19.59 0.56 14.21
C GLN A 168 -20.93 1.18 13.79
N ASN A 169 -21.01 2.51 13.75
CA ASN A 169 -22.21 3.20 13.28
C ASN A 169 -22.47 2.93 11.80
N PHE A 170 -21.46 2.91 10.96
CA PHE A 170 -21.59 2.59 9.54
C PHE A 170 -21.94 1.12 9.28
N SER A 171 -21.47 0.19 10.13
CA SER A 171 -21.76 -1.25 10.04
C SER A 171 -23.05 -1.64 10.72
N ASP A 172 -23.76 -0.73 11.39
CA ASP A 172 -25.04 -1.00 12.01
C ASP A 172 -26.05 -1.41 10.93
N ARG A 173 -26.65 -2.60 11.09
CA ARG A 173 -27.61 -3.16 10.15
C ARG A 173 -28.76 -2.21 9.81
N ARG A 174 -29.11 -1.29 10.71
CA ARG A 174 -30.14 -0.29 10.48
C ARG A 174 -29.78 0.70 9.37
N TYR A 175 -28.50 0.99 9.19
CA TYR A 175 -28.00 1.91 8.14
C TYR A 175 -27.47 1.15 6.93
N PHE A 176 -26.77 0.03 7.14
CA PHE A 176 -26.18 -0.76 6.06
C PHE A 176 -27.25 -1.46 5.21
N CYS A 177 -28.37 -1.85 5.83
CA CYS A 177 -29.48 -2.49 5.11
C CYS A 177 -30.17 -1.53 4.12
N LEU A 178 -30.22 -0.24 4.42
CA LEU A 178 -30.79 0.78 3.54
C LEU A 178 -29.94 1.03 2.28
N LEU A 179 -28.64 0.88 2.35
CA LEU A 179 -27.73 0.99 1.19
C LEU A 179 -27.83 -0.24 0.28
N TYR A 180 -28.10 -1.42 0.85
CA TYR A 180 -28.18 -2.69 0.10
C TYR A 180 -29.56 -2.91 -0.55
N THR A 181 -30.60 -2.31 -0.01
CA THR A 181 -31.98 -2.43 -0.53
C THR A 181 -32.40 -1.26 -1.44
N SER A 182 -31.54 -0.26 -1.60
CA SER A 182 -31.76 0.79 -2.60
C SER A 182 -31.44 0.20 -3.98
N PRO A 183 -32.43 0.12 -4.90
CA PRO A 183 -32.16 -0.37 -6.25
C PRO A 183 -31.11 0.50 -6.91
N SER A 184 -30.06 -0.14 -7.44
CA SER A 184 -29.03 0.54 -8.22
C SER A 184 -29.69 1.30 -9.38
N PRO A 185 -29.20 2.51 -9.74
CA PRO A 185 -29.68 3.20 -10.95
C PRO A 185 -29.56 2.37 -12.23
N ARG A 186 -28.84 1.23 -12.19
CA ARG A 186 -28.71 0.27 -13.30
C ARG A 186 -29.80 -0.81 -13.33
N ASP A 187 -30.63 -0.87 -12.29
CA ASP A 187 -31.72 -1.86 -12.18
C ASP A 187 -33.09 -1.27 -12.60
N ARG A 188 -33.09 -0.10 -13.27
CA ARG A 188 -34.26 0.55 -13.87
C ARG A 188 -34.16 0.57 -15.38
#